data_1629fec306feaef2eadd52eb6b37f64c
#
_entry.id   1629fec306feaef2eadd52eb6b37f64c
#
_cell.length_a   1.000
_cell.length_b   1.000
_cell.length_c   1.000
_cell.angle_alpha   90.00
_cell.angle_beta   90.00
_cell.angle_gamma   90.00
#
_symmetry.space_group_name_H-M   'P 1'
#
loop_
_entity.id
_entity.type
_entity.pdbx_description
1 polymer ?
#
loop_
_entity_poly.entity_id
_entity_poly.type
_entity_poly.pdbx_seq_one_letter_code
_entity_poly.pdbx_strand_id
1 'polypeptide(L)'
;MKKTALVTGGSGGIGSEICRALAEDGWQVAVCYKNGRAAAEALVSELKERGLCAEVFYCDIGDKDSIDKCVAEVRDSFGFVTLLVNNAGTADIELFTDMTDEKLCEMMNVNLLGAMRMSRAVLPEMIREHSGNVINITSVWGEKGASCEVAYSAAKAGLIGFTKALAREVAISGIRAVSYTHLRAHETLANL
;
A
#
# COMPACT_ATOMS: atom_id res chain seq x y z
N MET A 1 21.51 -8.58 -5.03
CA MET A 1 20.48 -7.76 -5.70
C MET A 1 20.12 -6.59 -4.82
N LYS A 2 19.94 -5.40 -5.36
CA LYS A 2 19.38 -4.27 -4.61
C LYS A 2 17.91 -4.58 -4.31
N LYS A 3 17.48 -4.29 -3.09
CA LYS A 3 16.09 -4.56 -2.63
C LYS A 3 15.24 -3.32 -2.94
N THR A 4 14.23 -3.43 -3.81
CA THR A 4 13.32 -2.33 -4.16
C THR A 4 11.99 -2.50 -3.47
N ALA A 5 11.59 -1.52 -2.67
CA ALA A 5 10.30 -1.45 -2.02
C ALA A 5 9.42 -0.38 -2.67
N LEU A 6 8.18 -0.71 -3.01
CA LEU A 6 7.15 0.23 -3.45
C LEU A 6 6.10 0.37 -2.36
N VAL A 7 5.89 1.60 -1.89
CA VAL A 7 4.93 1.90 -0.82
C VAL A 7 3.83 2.82 -1.35
N THR A 8 2.61 2.31 -1.50
CA THR A 8 1.47 3.15 -1.90
C THR A 8 1.01 4.02 -0.74
N GLY A 9 0.64 5.27 -1.03
CA GLY A 9 0.31 6.24 0.04
C GLY A 9 1.49 6.54 0.96
N GLY A 10 2.72 6.49 0.43
CA GLY A 10 3.96 6.71 1.17
C GLY A 10 4.14 8.11 1.75
N SER A 11 3.34 9.09 1.31
CA SER A 11 3.32 10.45 1.87
C SER A 11 2.44 10.61 3.10
N GLY A 12 1.58 9.63 3.42
CA GLY A 12 0.70 9.65 4.59
C GLY A 12 1.39 9.23 5.89
N GLY A 13 0.75 9.42 7.04
CA GLY A 13 1.35 9.15 8.35
C GLY A 13 1.97 7.76 8.48
N ILE A 14 1.17 6.69 8.30
CA ILE A 14 1.66 5.30 8.37
C ILE A 14 2.65 5.01 7.23
N GLY A 15 2.32 5.44 6.01
CA GLY A 15 3.16 5.19 4.84
C GLY A 15 4.55 5.82 4.94
N SER A 16 4.65 7.03 5.50
CA SER A 16 5.94 7.72 5.69
C SER A 16 6.83 7.00 6.69
N GLU A 17 6.27 6.47 7.78
CA GLU A 17 7.03 5.68 8.76
C GLU A 17 7.51 4.34 8.18
N ILE A 18 6.66 3.70 7.36
CA ILE A 18 7.06 2.49 6.61
C ILE A 18 8.22 2.82 5.66
N CYS A 19 8.15 3.93 4.92
CA CYS A 19 9.22 4.35 4.02
C CYS A 19 10.53 4.63 4.78
N ARG A 20 10.49 5.31 5.95
CA ARG A 20 11.67 5.54 6.79
C ARG A 20 12.29 4.22 7.25
N ALA A 21 11.50 3.34 7.82
CA ALA A 21 11.97 2.06 8.32
C ALA A 21 12.62 1.19 7.22
N LEU A 22 12.01 1.15 6.03
CA LEU A 22 12.55 0.40 4.90
C LEU A 22 13.85 1.03 4.37
N ALA A 23 13.92 2.35 4.28
CA ALA A 23 15.14 3.04 3.84
C ALA A 23 16.29 2.81 4.82
N GLU A 24 16.03 2.85 6.13
CA GLU A 24 17.00 2.54 7.20
C GLU A 24 17.46 1.08 7.16
N ASP A 25 16.61 0.15 6.75
CA ASP A 25 16.96 -1.27 6.50
C ASP A 25 17.67 -1.50 5.15
N GLY A 26 18.06 -0.43 4.45
CA GLY A 26 18.85 -0.48 3.24
C GLY A 26 18.07 -0.78 1.95
N TRP A 27 16.75 -0.59 1.94
CA TRP A 27 15.94 -0.69 0.73
C TRP A 27 16.03 0.57 -0.12
N GLN A 28 15.92 0.41 -1.44
CA GLN A 28 15.57 1.49 -2.34
C GLN A 28 14.05 1.67 -2.25
N VAL A 29 13.59 2.85 -1.84
CA VAL A 29 12.16 3.09 -1.51
C VAL A 29 11.50 3.96 -2.56
N ALA A 30 10.54 3.39 -3.29
CA ALA A 30 9.62 4.13 -4.14
C ALA A 30 8.45 4.67 -3.29
N VAL A 31 8.47 5.96 -3.01
CA VAL A 31 7.44 6.66 -2.24
C VAL A 31 6.32 7.08 -3.17
N CYS A 32 5.21 6.29 -3.22
CA CYS A 32 4.10 6.59 -4.11
C CYS A 32 3.08 7.52 -3.43
N TYR A 33 2.61 8.52 -4.19
CA TYR A 33 1.60 9.48 -3.75
C TYR A 33 0.57 9.76 -4.86
N LYS A 34 -0.66 10.10 -4.47
CA LYS A 34 -1.69 10.70 -5.35
C LYS A 34 -1.86 12.18 -5.01
N ASN A 35 -2.22 12.44 -3.75
CA ASN A 35 -2.35 13.78 -3.19
C ASN A 35 -1.20 14.04 -2.23
N GLY A 36 -0.66 15.11 -1.96
CA GLY A 36 0.41 15.32 -0.98
C GLY A 36 1.82 15.17 -1.55
N ARG A 37 2.00 15.65 -2.81
CA ARG A 37 3.30 15.70 -3.47
C ARG A 37 4.38 16.35 -2.61
N ALA A 38 4.10 17.51 -2.00
CA ALA A 38 5.05 18.22 -1.16
C ALA A 38 5.51 17.39 0.05
N ALA A 39 4.60 16.63 0.67
CA ALA A 39 4.95 15.74 1.79
C ALA A 39 5.82 14.56 1.34
N ALA A 40 5.54 13.99 0.16
CA ALA A 40 6.36 12.93 -0.42
C ALA A 40 7.77 13.45 -0.77
N GLU A 41 7.88 14.63 -1.38
CA GLU A 41 9.16 15.27 -1.71
C GLU A 41 9.97 15.61 -0.45
N ALA A 42 9.32 16.13 0.60
CA ALA A 42 9.97 16.42 1.88
C ALA A 42 10.52 15.14 2.54
N LEU A 43 9.74 14.05 2.56
CA LEU A 43 10.20 12.76 3.07
C LEU A 43 11.41 12.24 2.29
N VAL A 44 11.37 12.29 0.97
CA VAL A 44 12.49 11.83 0.13
C VAL A 44 13.72 12.71 0.33
N SER A 45 13.56 14.03 0.50
CA SER A 45 14.68 14.94 0.82
C SER A 45 15.33 14.57 2.14
N GLU A 46 14.53 14.38 3.21
CA GLU A 46 14.99 13.92 4.53
C GLU A 46 15.81 12.63 4.42
N LEU A 47 15.29 11.64 3.68
CA LEU A 47 15.97 10.35 3.52
C LEU A 47 17.30 10.49 2.75
N LYS A 48 17.30 11.29 1.68
CA LYS A 48 18.51 11.56 0.88
C LYS A 48 19.59 12.29 1.66
N GLU A 49 19.23 13.25 2.51
CA GLU A 49 20.16 13.96 3.42
C GLU A 49 20.85 13.01 4.40
N ARG A 50 20.18 11.91 4.76
CA ARG A 50 20.73 10.83 5.58
C ARG A 50 21.51 9.77 4.76
N GLY A 51 21.70 9.99 3.46
CA GLY A 51 22.41 9.07 2.57
C GLY A 51 21.61 7.82 2.18
N LEU A 52 20.28 7.84 2.41
CA LEU A 52 19.37 6.73 2.11
C LEU A 52 18.78 6.87 0.69
N CYS A 53 18.38 5.75 0.10
CA CYS A 53 17.90 5.70 -1.28
C CYS A 53 16.37 5.72 -1.34
N ALA A 54 15.80 6.85 -1.77
CA ALA A 54 14.37 6.99 -1.98
C ALA A 54 14.06 7.94 -3.13
N GLU A 55 12.95 7.73 -3.83
CA GLU A 55 12.40 8.61 -4.86
C GLU A 55 10.88 8.68 -4.79
N VAL A 56 10.31 9.79 -5.31
CA VAL A 56 8.86 10.00 -5.36
C VAL A 56 8.30 9.51 -6.68
N PHE A 57 7.12 8.89 -6.64
CA PHE A 57 6.39 8.44 -7.83
C PHE A 57 4.91 8.80 -7.70
N TYR A 58 4.35 9.42 -8.75
CA TYR A 58 2.92 9.66 -8.78
C TYR A 58 2.19 8.34 -9.04
N CYS A 59 1.17 8.04 -8.23
CA CYS A 59 0.35 6.85 -8.40
C CYS A 59 -1.06 7.07 -7.85
N ASP A 60 -2.05 7.15 -8.73
CA ASP A 60 -3.45 6.97 -8.36
C ASP A 60 -3.81 5.48 -8.41
N ILE A 61 -3.93 4.85 -7.25
CA ILE A 61 -4.27 3.42 -7.17
C ILE A 61 -5.70 3.10 -7.61
N GLY A 62 -6.56 4.11 -7.74
CA GLY A 62 -7.89 3.97 -8.32
C GLY A 62 -7.89 3.88 -9.84
N ASP A 63 -6.79 4.25 -10.50
CA ASP A 63 -6.61 4.27 -11.94
C ASP A 63 -5.57 3.25 -12.39
N LYS A 64 -5.99 2.32 -13.27
CA LYS A 64 -5.11 1.27 -13.79
C LYS A 64 -3.93 1.83 -14.59
N ASP A 65 -4.16 2.82 -15.43
CA ASP A 65 -3.11 3.35 -16.31
C ASP A 65 -2.04 4.11 -15.48
N SER A 66 -2.47 4.79 -14.41
CA SER A 66 -1.58 5.40 -13.43
C SER A 66 -0.72 4.36 -12.71
N ILE A 67 -1.30 3.21 -12.34
CA ILE A 67 -0.57 2.10 -11.71
C ILE A 67 0.48 1.55 -12.66
N ASP A 68 0.10 1.22 -13.90
CA ASP A 68 1.00 0.62 -14.89
C ASP A 68 2.19 1.56 -15.19
N LYS A 69 1.92 2.86 -15.32
CA LYS A 69 2.95 3.89 -15.49
C LYS A 69 3.88 3.96 -14.28
N CYS A 70 3.33 4.03 -13.08
CA CYS A 70 4.13 4.10 -11.85
C CYS A 70 5.07 2.89 -11.70
N VAL A 71 4.56 1.67 -11.92
CA VAL A 71 5.38 0.45 -11.83
C VAL A 71 6.49 0.46 -12.88
N ALA A 72 6.22 0.94 -14.11
CA ALA A 72 7.24 1.08 -15.15
C ALA A 72 8.33 2.09 -14.75
N GLU A 73 7.95 3.27 -14.24
CA GLU A 73 8.89 4.30 -13.77
C GLU A 73 9.76 3.79 -12.60
N VAL A 74 9.17 3.07 -11.63
CA VAL A 74 9.93 2.45 -10.52
C VAL A 74 10.92 1.42 -11.04
N ARG A 75 10.50 0.57 -11.99
CA ARG A 75 11.39 -0.43 -12.62
C ARG A 75 12.56 0.23 -13.32
N ASP A 76 12.34 1.33 -14.03
CA ASP A 76 13.39 2.03 -14.77
C ASP A 76 14.40 2.72 -13.83
N SER A 77 13.93 3.21 -12.65
CA SER A 77 14.78 3.87 -11.65
C SER A 77 15.52 2.88 -10.74
N PHE A 78 14.83 1.86 -10.23
CA PHE A 78 15.30 0.99 -9.14
C PHE A 78 15.43 -0.49 -9.51
N GLY A 79 14.94 -0.89 -10.67
CA GLY A 79 14.75 -2.29 -11.03
C GLY A 79 13.40 -2.83 -10.55
N PHE A 80 13.20 -4.15 -10.63
CA PHE A 80 11.92 -4.75 -10.30
C PHE A 80 11.59 -4.63 -8.80
N VAL A 81 10.30 -4.51 -8.50
CA VAL A 81 9.78 -4.39 -7.14
C VAL A 81 9.89 -5.74 -6.43
N THR A 82 10.70 -5.81 -5.38
CA THR A 82 10.85 -7.01 -4.54
C THR A 82 9.98 -6.99 -3.28
N LEU A 83 9.50 -5.81 -2.89
CA LEU A 83 8.53 -5.63 -1.81
C LEU A 83 7.47 -4.61 -2.23
N LEU A 84 6.22 -5.05 -2.26
CA LEU A 84 5.07 -4.17 -2.39
C LEU A 84 4.39 -3.98 -1.04
N VAL A 85 4.19 -2.71 -0.63
CA VAL A 85 3.37 -2.36 0.52
C VAL A 85 2.13 -1.61 0.05
N ASN A 86 1.00 -2.28 0.00
CA ASN A 86 -0.31 -1.69 -0.26
C ASN A 86 -0.82 -1.02 1.02
N ASN A 87 -0.46 0.25 1.21
CA ASN A 87 -0.83 1.06 2.36
C ASN A 87 -1.86 2.14 2.01
N ALA A 88 -1.91 2.62 0.77
CA ALA A 88 -2.89 3.63 0.38
C ALA A 88 -4.32 3.18 0.67
N GLY A 89 -5.12 4.10 1.20
CA GLY A 89 -6.51 3.88 1.53
C GLY A 89 -7.20 5.17 1.96
N THR A 90 -8.51 5.16 1.91
CA THR A 90 -9.40 6.23 2.39
C THR A 90 -10.38 5.64 3.39
N ALA A 91 -10.86 6.45 4.33
CA ALA A 91 -11.93 6.11 5.25
C ALA A 91 -12.88 7.30 5.35
N ASP A 92 -14.18 7.02 5.37
CA ASP A 92 -15.25 7.97 5.64
C ASP A 92 -16.09 7.43 6.79
N ILE A 93 -16.47 8.30 7.71
CA ILE A 93 -17.33 7.97 8.85
C ILE A 93 -18.70 8.56 8.56
N GLU A 94 -19.64 7.74 8.08
CA GLU A 94 -21.03 8.13 7.81
C GLU A 94 -21.96 6.93 7.96
N LEU A 95 -23.25 7.19 8.17
CA LEU A 95 -24.27 6.12 8.19
C LEU A 95 -24.34 5.49 6.79
N PHE A 96 -24.45 4.17 6.72
CA PHE A 96 -24.48 3.45 5.44
C PHE A 96 -25.68 3.85 4.57
N THR A 97 -26.81 4.24 5.19
CA THR A 97 -27.99 4.75 4.49
C THR A 97 -27.78 6.11 3.81
N ASP A 98 -26.77 6.87 4.23
CA ASP A 98 -26.48 8.21 3.73
C ASP A 98 -25.35 8.19 2.69
N MET A 99 -24.64 7.06 2.58
CA MET A 99 -23.56 6.86 1.63
C MET A 99 -24.11 6.77 0.20
N THR A 100 -23.57 7.57 -0.71
CA THR A 100 -23.92 7.49 -2.13
C THR A 100 -23.22 6.33 -2.84
N ASP A 101 -23.77 5.87 -3.97
CA ASP A 101 -23.17 4.82 -4.78
C ASP A 101 -21.76 5.20 -5.27
N GLU A 102 -21.53 6.48 -5.58
CA GLU A 102 -20.21 6.97 -6.00
C GLU A 102 -19.18 6.82 -4.91
N LYS A 103 -19.53 7.22 -3.68
CA LYS A 103 -18.65 7.05 -2.50
C LYS A 103 -18.39 5.56 -2.20
N LEU A 104 -19.42 4.73 -2.28
CA LEU A 104 -19.30 3.28 -2.09
C LEU A 104 -18.33 2.69 -3.13
N CYS A 105 -18.50 3.03 -4.41
CA CYS A 105 -17.62 2.60 -5.48
C CYS A 105 -16.18 3.10 -5.30
N GLU A 106 -16.00 4.37 -4.91
CA GLU A 106 -14.67 4.93 -4.64
C GLU A 106 -13.99 4.21 -3.46
N MET A 107 -14.72 3.97 -2.36
CA MET A 107 -14.22 3.24 -1.19
C MET A 107 -13.71 1.85 -1.57
N MET A 108 -14.48 1.10 -2.35
CA MET A 108 -14.10 -0.23 -2.85
C MET A 108 -12.95 -0.13 -3.85
N ASN A 109 -12.98 0.85 -4.75
CA ASN A 109 -11.96 1.04 -5.77
C ASN A 109 -10.59 1.33 -5.16
N VAL A 110 -10.51 2.19 -4.16
CA VAL A 110 -9.25 2.56 -3.50
C VAL A 110 -8.78 1.47 -2.53
N ASN A 111 -9.63 1.06 -1.56
CA ASN A 111 -9.20 0.20 -0.46
C ASN A 111 -9.07 -1.29 -0.80
N LEU A 112 -9.67 -1.75 -1.90
CA LEU A 112 -9.60 -3.14 -2.33
C LEU A 112 -9.04 -3.29 -3.74
N LEU A 113 -9.72 -2.74 -4.76
CA LEU A 113 -9.32 -2.96 -6.15
C LEU A 113 -7.96 -2.35 -6.46
N GLY A 114 -7.61 -1.21 -5.86
CA GLY A 114 -6.30 -0.56 -6.03
C GLY A 114 -5.16 -1.47 -5.59
N ALA A 115 -5.27 -2.06 -4.39
CA ALA A 115 -4.29 -3.02 -3.88
C ALA A 115 -4.19 -4.29 -4.75
N MET A 116 -5.33 -4.80 -5.24
CA MET A 116 -5.36 -5.95 -6.16
C MET A 116 -4.69 -5.63 -7.50
N ARG A 117 -4.97 -4.46 -8.08
CA ARG A 117 -4.36 -4.02 -9.36
C ARG A 117 -2.86 -3.80 -9.21
N MET A 118 -2.42 -3.14 -8.13
CA MET A 118 -1.01 -2.92 -7.85
C MET A 118 -0.26 -4.24 -7.67
N SER A 119 -0.83 -5.17 -6.91
CA SER A 119 -0.27 -6.52 -6.75
C SER A 119 -0.14 -7.22 -8.11
N ARG A 120 -1.20 -7.19 -8.93
CA ARG A 120 -1.19 -7.78 -10.27
C ARG A 120 -0.15 -7.16 -11.20
N ALA A 121 0.16 -5.88 -11.04
CA ALA A 121 1.14 -5.19 -11.88
C ALA A 121 2.60 -5.61 -11.54
N VAL A 122 2.92 -5.88 -10.27
CA VAL A 122 4.29 -6.25 -9.84
C VAL A 122 4.54 -7.76 -9.86
N LEU A 123 3.51 -8.58 -9.70
CA LEU A 123 3.64 -10.04 -9.58
C LEU A 123 4.32 -10.75 -10.75
N PRO A 124 4.14 -10.37 -12.04
CA PRO A 124 4.79 -11.07 -13.14
C PRO A 124 6.32 -11.08 -13.04
N GLU A 125 6.92 -9.96 -12.59
CA GLU A 125 8.37 -9.90 -12.39
C GLU A 125 8.81 -10.66 -11.15
N MET A 126 8.06 -10.54 -10.04
CA MET A 126 8.32 -11.33 -8.83
C MET A 126 8.28 -12.84 -9.11
N ILE A 127 7.31 -13.31 -9.93
CA ILE A 127 7.18 -14.73 -10.31
C ILE A 127 8.37 -15.16 -11.16
N ARG A 128 8.78 -14.36 -12.15
CA ARG A 128 9.92 -14.66 -13.02
C ARG A 128 11.22 -14.77 -12.23
N GLU A 129 11.41 -13.90 -11.24
CA GLU A 129 12.63 -13.84 -10.42
C GLU A 129 12.57 -14.76 -9.19
N HIS A 130 11.46 -15.49 -8.99
CA HIS A 130 11.20 -16.34 -7.82
C HIS A 130 11.46 -15.62 -6.49
N SER A 131 11.17 -14.32 -6.42
CA SER A 131 11.46 -13.47 -5.26
C SER A 131 10.48 -12.32 -5.17
N GLY A 132 9.79 -12.21 -4.03
CA GLY A 132 8.87 -11.09 -3.81
C GLY A 132 8.11 -11.20 -2.50
N ASN A 133 7.68 -10.05 -2.02
CA ASN A 133 6.79 -9.95 -0.87
C ASN A 133 5.69 -8.91 -1.16
N VAL A 134 4.46 -9.24 -0.80
CA VAL A 134 3.31 -8.33 -0.83
C VAL A 134 2.77 -8.18 0.58
N ILE A 135 2.78 -6.95 1.08
CA ILE A 135 2.20 -6.59 2.38
C ILE A 135 0.97 -5.72 2.13
N ASN A 136 -0.19 -6.18 2.60
CA ASN A 136 -1.44 -5.45 2.53
C ASN A 136 -1.78 -4.86 3.90
N ILE A 137 -1.83 -3.53 4.00
CA ILE A 137 -2.27 -2.85 5.22
C ILE A 137 -3.79 -2.92 5.29
N THR A 138 -4.28 -3.74 6.20
CA THR A 138 -5.71 -3.97 6.43
C THR A 138 -6.20 -3.16 7.64
N SER A 139 -7.18 -3.64 8.36
CA SER A 139 -7.71 -3.00 9.57
C SER A 139 -8.37 -4.04 10.46
N VAL A 140 -8.40 -3.80 11.74
CA VAL A 140 -9.23 -4.56 12.69
C VAL A 140 -10.72 -4.52 12.29
N TRP A 141 -11.15 -3.45 11.64
CA TRP A 141 -12.52 -3.35 11.10
C TRP A 141 -12.80 -4.31 9.95
N GLY A 142 -11.79 -4.77 9.23
CA GLY A 142 -11.94 -5.86 8.27
C GLY A 142 -12.21 -7.23 8.91
N GLU A 143 -11.91 -7.40 10.19
CA GLU A 143 -12.21 -8.62 10.96
C GLU A 143 -13.50 -8.50 11.77
N LYS A 144 -13.73 -7.36 12.41
CA LYS A 144 -14.81 -7.15 13.38
C LYS A 144 -15.99 -6.36 12.82
N GLY A 145 -15.75 -5.54 11.79
CA GLY A 145 -16.69 -4.51 11.36
C GLY A 145 -16.70 -3.30 12.30
N ALA A 146 -17.17 -2.15 11.78
CA ALA A 146 -17.40 -0.95 12.57
C ALA A 146 -18.67 -0.24 12.12
N SER A 147 -19.41 0.32 13.08
CA SER A 147 -20.54 1.21 12.80
C SER A 147 -20.02 2.46 12.10
N CYS A 148 -20.81 2.99 11.17
CA CYS A 148 -20.47 4.13 10.32
C CYS A 148 -19.25 3.94 9.38
N GLU A 149 -18.65 2.75 9.36
CA GLU A 149 -17.55 2.38 8.46
C GLU A 149 -17.84 1.08 7.70
N VAL A 150 -19.10 0.88 7.27
CA VAL A 150 -19.56 -0.39 6.68
C VAL A 150 -18.83 -0.72 5.39
N ALA A 151 -18.72 0.23 4.45
CA ALA A 151 -18.03 0.04 3.18
C ALA A 151 -16.51 -0.15 3.37
N TYR A 152 -15.91 0.62 4.27
CA TYR A 152 -14.49 0.45 4.63
C TYR A 152 -14.21 -0.92 5.23
N SER A 153 -15.04 -1.36 6.18
CA SER A 153 -14.95 -2.68 6.80
C SER A 153 -15.06 -3.80 5.76
N ALA A 154 -16.03 -3.68 4.83
CA ALA A 154 -16.20 -4.64 3.73
C ALA A 154 -14.97 -4.68 2.80
N ALA A 155 -14.43 -3.52 2.41
CA ALA A 155 -13.23 -3.44 1.58
C ALA A 155 -12.00 -4.09 2.26
N LYS A 156 -11.80 -3.80 3.56
CA LYS A 156 -10.68 -4.37 4.32
C LYS A 156 -10.86 -5.87 4.60
N ALA A 157 -12.07 -6.35 4.80
CA ALA A 157 -12.38 -7.79 4.85
C ALA A 157 -12.07 -8.47 3.51
N GLY A 158 -12.46 -7.86 2.39
CA GLY A 158 -12.11 -8.31 1.05
C GLY A 158 -10.61 -8.39 0.83
N LEU A 159 -9.85 -7.40 1.31
CA LEU A 159 -8.39 -7.37 1.21
C LEU A 159 -7.72 -8.49 2.02
N ILE A 160 -8.27 -8.84 3.19
CA ILE A 160 -7.82 -10.01 3.98
C ILE A 160 -8.08 -11.30 3.19
N GLY A 161 -9.27 -11.47 2.60
CA GLY A 161 -9.62 -12.62 1.76
C GLY A 161 -8.72 -12.74 0.53
N PHE A 162 -8.51 -11.63 -0.18
CA PHE A 162 -7.57 -11.53 -1.30
C PHE A 162 -6.16 -11.97 -0.91
N THR A 163 -5.65 -11.45 0.20
CA THR A 163 -4.29 -11.79 0.68
C THR A 163 -4.13 -13.28 0.93
N LYS A 164 -5.12 -13.91 1.57
CA LYS A 164 -5.10 -15.36 1.85
C LYS A 164 -5.11 -16.20 0.58
N ALA A 165 -5.90 -15.80 -0.43
CA ALA A 165 -5.96 -16.47 -1.71
C ALA A 165 -4.66 -16.29 -2.50
N LEU A 166 -4.17 -15.05 -2.59
CA LEU A 166 -2.93 -14.72 -3.27
C LEU A 166 -1.73 -15.49 -2.67
N ALA A 167 -1.61 -15.52 -1.34
CA ALA A 167 -0.53 -16.23 -0.66
C ALA A 167 -0.44 -17.71 -1.07
N ARG A 168 -1.58 -18.37 -1.26
CA ARG A 168 -1.63 -19.78 -1.73
C ARG A 168 -1.22 -19.93 -3.18
N GLU A 169 -1.64 -18.98 -4.03
CA GLU A 169 -1.37 -19.02 -5.46
C GLU A 169 0.12 -18.79 -5.76
N VAL A 170 0.73 -17.81 -5.10
CA VAL A 170 2.11 -17.40 -5.41
C VAL A 170 3.19 -18.12 -4.60
N ALA A 171 2.80 -18.96 -3.62
CA ALA A 171 3.73 -19.67 -2.75
C ALA A 171 4.69 -20.57 -3.54
N ILE A 172 4.22 -21.24 -4.59
CA ILE A 172 5.03 -22.10 -5.46
C ILE A 172 6.15 -21.32 -6.18
N SER A 173 5.97 -20.01 -6.36
CA SER A 173 6.96 -19.11 -6.96
C SER A 173 7.89 -18.47 -5.93
N GLY A 174 7.85 -18.88 -4.66
CA GLY A 174 8.69 -18.32 -3.59
C GLY A 174 8.27 -16.93 -3.13
N ILE A 175 7.05 -16.48 -3.48
CA ILE A 175 6.53 -15.16 -3.11
C ILE A 175 5.66 -15.28 -1.87
N ARG A 176 5.74 -14.29 -0.98
CA ARG A 176 4.91 -14.21 0.22
C ARG A 176 3.90 -13.08 0.11
N ALA A 177 2.66 -13.34 0.49
CA ALA A 177 1.65 -12.31 0.67
C ALA A 177 1.10 -12.35 2.10
N VAL A 178 1.10 -11.21 2.78
CA VAL A 178 0.62 -11.10 4.17
C VAL A 178 -0.28 -9.88 4.32
N SER A 179 -1.24 -9.96 5.25
CA SER A 179 -2.07 -8.83 5.67
C SER A 179 -1.70 -8.43 7.10
N TYR A 180 -1.64 -7.12 7.34
CA TYR A 180 -1.35 -6.57 8.65
C TYR A 180 -2.55 -5.78 9.16
N THR A 181 -3.14 -6.23 10.27
CA THR A 181 -4.41 -5.69 10.80
C THR A 181 -4.23 -4.77 12.01
N HIS A 182 -3.12 -4.89 12.74
CA HIS A 182 -2.89 -4.19 14.01
C HIS A 182 -1.80 -3.15 13.90
N LEU A 183 -2.02 -2.11 13.12
CA LEU A 183 -1.24 -0.89 13.19
C LEU A 183 -1.78 -0.03 14.33
N ARG A 184 -1.49 -0.40 15.56
CA ARG A 184 -1.60 0.57 16.64
C ARG A 184 -0.43 1.54 16.47
N ALA A 185 -0.71 2.76 16.00
CA ALA A 185 0.05 3.90 16.48
C ALA A 185 0.09 3.79 18.00
N HIS A 186 1.22 4.11 18.62
CA HIS A 186 1.26 4.28 20.07
C HIS A 186 0.29 5.40 20.43
N GLU A 187 -0.97 5.05 20.64
CA GLU A 187 -1.95 5.95 21.24
C GLU A 187 -1.45 6.15 22.66
N THR A 188 -0.93 7.33 22.94
CA THR A 188 -0.67 7.76 24.28
C THR A 188 -1.99 7.73 25.04
N LEU A 189 -1.96 7.34 26.33
CA LEU A 189 -3.09 7.27 27.28
C LEU A 189 -3.98 8.53 27.34
N ALA A 190 -3.68 9.56 26.58
CA ALA A 190 -4.43 10.80 26.45
C ALA A 190 -5.62 10.74 25.46
N ASN A 191 -5.78 9.63 24.72
CA ASN A 191 -6.82 9.48 23.69
C ASN A 191 -7.80 8.31 23.98
N LEU A 192 -7.87 7.87 25.24
CA LEU A 192 -8.91 6.95 25.75
C LEU A 192 -10.04 7.71 26.41
#